data_3200f27ac2cbf45bdccc9ab0aa300d9a
#
_entry.id   3200f27ac2cbf45bdccc9ab0aa300d9a
#
_cell.length_a   1.000
_cell.length_b   1.000
_cell.length_c   1.000
_cell.angle_alpha   90.00
_cell.angle_beta   90.00
_cell.angle_gamma   90.00
#
_symmetry.space_group_name_H-M   'P 1'
#
loop_
_entity.id
_entity.type
_entity.pdbx_description
1 polymer ?
#
loop_
_entity_poly.entity_id
_entity_poly.type
_entity_poly.pdbx_seq_one_letter_code
_entity_poly.pdbx_strand_id
1 'polypeptide(L)'
;MEGNFVQKAPVMAEGTVRSFDDTIGKGLIAREGGMDVYVNRAAIKHLGPRTLVTGDRVRFQVVEGLKGPCAASVRKLQAADSSGH
;
A
#
# COMPACT_ATOMS: atom_id res chain seq x y z
N MET A 1 -23.17 -23.81 7.93
CA MET A 1 -22.92 -23.35 7.84
C MET A 1 -22.26 -22.94 7.60
N GLU A 2 -22.04 -22.61 7.26
CA GLU A 2 -21.57 -22.11 6.91
C GLU A 2 -21.15 -21.35 6.96
N GLY A 3 -20.98 -21.05 6.79
CA GLY A 3 -20.50 -20.20 6.56
C GLY A 3 -20.07 -19.52 7.12
N ASN A 4 -19.93 -19.50 7.39
CA ASN A 4 -19.52 -18.81 7.97
C ASN A 4 -18.35 -18.50 8.14
N PHE A 5 -17.66 -18.63 7.86
CA PHE A 5 -16.65 -18.19 7.96
C PHE A 5 -16.33 -17.64 7.04
N VAL A 6 -16.62 -16.92 6.87
CA VAL A 6 -16.43 -16.29 6.06
C VAL A 6 -15.32 -15.66 6.00
N GLN A 7 -14.76 -15.55 5.15
CA GLN A 7 -13.74 -15.00 4.96
C GLN A 7 -13.94 -13.67 4.65
N LYS A 8 -13.58 -12.73 5.27
CA LYS A 8 -13.59 -11.48 4.88
C LYS A 8 -12.60 -11.25 3.88
N ALA A 9 -12.90 -10.71 2.79
CA ALA A 9 -11.94 -10.35 1.77
C ALA A 9 -11.01 -9.30 2.35
N PRO A 10 -9.73 -9.29 2.00
CA PRO A 10 -8.84 -8.24 2.46
C PRO A 10 -9.35 -6.89 2.01
N VAL A 11 -9.19 -5.89 2.83
CA VAL A 11 -9.56 -4.55 2.46
C VAL A 11 -8.47 -3.98 1.59
N MET A 12 -8.81 -3.69 0.34
CA MET A 12 -7.87 -3.08 -0.58
C MET A 12 -8.12 -1.59 -0.59
N ALA A 13 -7.07 -0.82 -0.64
CA ALA A 13 -7.17 0.62 -0.66
C ALA A 13 -6.18 1.17 -1.66
N GLU A 14 -6.37 2.41 -2.02
CA GLU A 14 -5.45 3.12 -2.90
C GLU A 14 -5.06 4.41 -2.23
N GLY A 15 -3.90 4.87 -2.56
CA GLY A 15 -3.44 6.12 -2.00
C GLY A 15 -2.23 6.62 -2.74
N THR A 16 -1.68 7.68 -2.20
CA THR A 16 -0.51 8.35 -2.77
C THR A 16 0.60 8.33 -1.74
N VAL A 17 1.79 7.97 -2.14
CA VAL A 17 2.93 7.96 -1.23
C VAL A 17 3.20 9.38 -0.77
N ARG A 18 3.15 9.58 0.53
CA ARG A 18 3.43 10.86 1.13
C ARG A 18 4.91 11.02 1.36
N SER A 19 5.54 9.97 1.81
CA SER A 19 6.98 9.97 2.01
C SER A 19 7.49 8.55 2.08
N PHE A 20 8.74 8.35 1.76
CA PHE A 20 9.38 7.05 1.92
C PHE A 20 10.87 7.29 2.10
N ASP A 21 11.40 6.84 3.22
CA ASP A 21 12.82 6.98 3.50
C ASP A 21 13.51 5.68 3.10
N ASP A 22 14.22 5.71 1.99
CA ASP A 22 14.84 4.55 1.43
C ASP A 22 15.96 4.01 2.31
N THR A 23 16.55 4.84 3.12
CA THR A 23 17.61 4.42 4.03
C THR A 23 17.09 3.49 5.10
N ILE A 24 15.93 3.80 5.66
CA ILE A 24 15.37 2.94 6.70
C ILE A 24 14.25 2.04 6.18
N GLY A 25 13.83 2.26 4.93
CA GLY A 25 12.82 1.40 4.32
C GLY A 25 11.43 1.57 4.89
N LYS A 26 11.07 2.78 5.29
CA LYS A 26 9.77 3.06 5.90
C LYS A 26 9.20 4.35 5.37
N GLY A 27 7.88 4.43 5.35
CA GLY A 27 7.23 5.64 4.87
C GLY A 27 5.77 5.70 5.25
N LEU A 28 5.08 6.63 4.60
CA LEU A 28 3.67 6.85 4.83
C LEU A 28 2.95 6.98 3.50
N ILE A 29 1.75 6.44 3.46
CA ILE A 29 0.88 6.55 2.30
C ILE A 29 -0.37 7.29 2.74
N ALA A 30 -0.73 8.33 2.00
CA ALA A 30 -1.97 9.06 2.23
C ALA A 30 -3.10 8.26 1.60
N ARG A 31 -3.90 7.63 2.41
CA ARG A 31 -4.97 6.75 1.95
C ARG A 31 -6.20 7.57 1.64
N GLU A 32 -6.83 7.25 0.54
CA GLU A 32 -8.05 7.93 0.20
C GLU A 32 -9.14 7.57 1.17
N GLY A 33 -9.79 8.54 1.71
CA GLY A 33 -10.93 8.32 2.59
C GLY A 33 -10.57 7.84 3.97
N GLY A 34 -9.33 7.91 4.36
CA GLY A 34 -8.95 7.44 5.69
C GLY A 34 -7.66 8.04 6.18
N MET A 35 -7.16 7.49 7.26
CA MET A 35 -5.92 7.97 7.84
C MET A 35 -4.74 7.47 7.05
N ASP A 36 -3.64 8.17 7.15
CA ASP A 36 -2.40 7.71 6.55
C ASP A 36 -2.06 6.33 7.09
N VAL A 37 -1.38 5.54 6.29
CA VAL A 37 -0.95 4.22 6.71
C VAL A 37 0.56 4.13 6.64
N TYR A 38 1.14 3.36 7.53
CA TYR A 38 2.57 3.11 7.52
C TYR A 38 2.90 2.08 6.45
N VAL A 39 4.05 2.22 5.83
CA VAL A 39 4.52 1.25 4.87
C VAL A 39 5.98 0.94 5.15
N ASN A 40 6.37 -0.31 4.91
CA ASN A 40 7.73 -0.70 5.08
C ASN A 40 8.18 -1.45 3.84
N ARG A 41 9.47 -1.45 3.59
CA ARG A 41 10.01 -2.03 2.35
C ARG A 41 9.56 -3.47 2.14
N ALA A 42 9.46 -4.23 3.22
CA ALA A 42 9.07 -5.63 3.12
C ALA A 42 7.66 -5.81 2.56
N ALA A 43 6.83 -4.78 2.63
CA ALA A 43 5.46 -4.85 2.14
C ALA A 43 5.36 -4.53 0.64
N ILE A 44 6.42 -4.04 0.03
CA ILE A 44 6.38 -3.63 -1.37
C ILE A 44 6.56 -4.85 -2.25
N LYS A 45 5.59 -5.07 -3.12
CA LYS A 45 5.54 -6.30 -3.93
C LYS A 45 5.60 -6.07 -5.43
N HIS A 46 5.79 -4.86 -5.87
CA HIS A 46 5.85 -4.64 -7.32
C HIS A 46 7.16 -5.17 -7.88
N LEU A 47 7.20 -5.33 -9.17
CA LEU A 47 8.42 -5.76 -9.85
C LEU A 47 9.42 -4.63 -9.82
N GLY A 48 10.68 -4.96 -9.71
CA GLY A 48 11.73 -3.96 -9.72
C GLY A 48 12.13 -3.56 -8.31
N PRO A 49 12.80 -2.44 -8.16
CA PRO A 49 13.29 -2.01 -6.86
C PRO A 49 12.15 -1.80 -5.87
N ARG A 50 12.36 -2.23 -4.65
CA ARG A 50 11.34 -2.09 -3.62
C ARG A 50 11.49 -0.75 -2.95
N THR A 51 11.11 0.27 -3.67
CA THR A 51 11.18 1.63 -3.17
C THR A 51 9.96 2.39 -3.64
N LEU A 52 9.63 3.47 -2.96
CA LEU A 52 8.52 4.33 -3.32
C LEU A 52 9.02 5.75 -3.37
N VAL A 53 8.35 6.54 -4.19
CA VAL A 53 8.69 7.94 -4.35
C VAL A 53 7.46 8.75 -4.00
N THR A 54 7.65 9.87 -3.34
CA THR A 54 6.54 10.77 -3.01
C THR A 54 5.74 11.07 -4.27
N GLY A 55 4.45 10.89 -4.18
CA GLY A 55 3.55 11.09 -5.31
C GLY A 55 3.17 9.83 -6.05
N ASP A 56 3.85 8.71 -5.80
CA ASP A 56 3.47 7.45 -6.44
C ASP A 56 2.08 7.04 -6.01
N ARG A 57 1.29 6.57 -6.96
CA ARG A 57 -0.01 5.99 -6.64
C ARG A 57 0.18 4.51 -6.40
N VAL A 58 -0.42 4.01 -5.34
CA VAL A 58 -0.24 2.61 -4.94
C VAL A 58 -1.56 1.99 -4.54
N ARG A 59 -1.62 0.68 -4.65
CA ARG A 59 -2.72 -0.12 -4.14
C ARG A 59 -2.15 -1.05 -3.09
N PHE A 60 -2.88 -1.27 -2.02
CA PHE A 60 -2.36 -2.03 -0.90
C PHE A 60 -3.50 -2.57 -0.04
N GLN A 61 -3.17 -3.50 0.83
CA GLN A 61 -4.09 -3.98 1.85
C GLN A 61 -3.86 -3.20 3.11
N VAL A 62 -4.92 -2.90 3.84
CA VAL A 62 -4.80 -2.23 5.12
C VAL A 62 -4.86 -3.27 6.21
N VAL A 63 -3.85 -3.32 7.04
CA VAL A 63 -3.82 -4.25 8.17
C VAL A 63 -3.54 -3.46 9.44
N GLU A 64 -3.98 -3.99 10.57
CA GLU A 64 -3.74 -3.34 11.84
C GLU A 64 -2.34 -3.65 12.32
N GLY A 65 -1.60 -2.63 12.62
CA GLY A 65 -0.27 -2.79 13.19
C GLY A 65 -0.23 -2.22 14.59
N LEU A 66 0.89 -2.39 15.25
CA LEU A 66 1.04 -1.91 16.62
C LEU A 66 0.95 -0.40 16.71
N LYS A 67 1.40 0.29 15.68
CA LYS A 67 1.38 1.74 15.68
C LYS A 67 0.20 2.32 14.94
N GLY A 68 -0.67 1.48 14.44
CA GLY A 68 -1.82 1.94 13.67
C GLY A 68 -1.94 1.17 12.37
N PRO A 69 -2.74 1.65 11.44
CA PRO A 69 -2.94 0.93 10.20
C PRO A 69 -1.66 0.91 9.36
N CYS A 70 -1.38 -0.24 8.79
CA CYS A 70 -0.19 -0.45 7.97
C CYS A 70 -0.59 -0.96 6.60
N ALA A 71 0.24 -0.69 5.62
CA ALA A 71 0.03 -1.20 4.27
C ALA A 71 0.74 -2.53 4.10
N ALA A 72 0.06 -3.46 3.46
CA ALA A 72 0.65 -4.75 3.11
C ALA A 72 0.42 -4.98 1.62
N SER A 73 1.24 -5.76 0.99
CA SER A 73 1.12 -6.10 -0.42
C SER A 73 1.00 -4.85 -1.29
N VAL A 74 1.91 -3.93 -1.09
CA VAL A 74 1.88 -2.65 -1.78
C VAL A 74 2.37 -2.81 -3.20
N ARG A 75 1.60 -2.30 -4.17
CA ARG A 75 1.98 -2.33 -5.57
C ARG A 75 1.76 -0.97 -6.17
N LYS A 76 2.69 -0.51 -6.98
CA LYS A 76 2.52 0.74 -7.67
C LYS A 76 1.45 0.57 -8.74
N LEU A 77 0.60 1.56 -8.86
CA LEU A 77 -0.36 1.59 -9.95
C LEU A 77 0.34 2.19 -11.15
N GLN A 78 0.25 1.51 -12.29
CA GLN A 78 0.90 1.98 -13.44
C GLN A 78 0.03 2.93 -14.05
N ALA A 79 0.38 3.99 -14.06
CA ALA A 79 -0.44 4.90 -14.71
C ALA A 79 -0.49 4.64 -16.14
N ALA A 80 -0.33 4.39 -16.33
CA ALA A 80 -0.31 4.27 -17.29
C ALA A 80 -0.12 4.24 -18.14
N ASP A 81 0.17 4.05 -18.01
CA ASP A 81 0.38 4.06 -18.44
C ASP A 81 -0.04 4.02 -19.17
N SER A 82 -0.13 4.22 -19.27
CA SER A 82 -0.44 4.32 -19.72
C SER A 82 -0.57 4.25 -20.48
N SER A 83 -0.39 4.35 -20.79
CA SER A 83 -0.44 4.37 -21.36
C SER A 83 -0.45 4.27 -22.13
N GLY A 84 -0.20 4.32 -22.38
CA GLY A 84 -0.17 4.38 -23.05
C GLY A 84 -0.35 4.19 -23.82
N HIS A 85 -0.33 4.15 -24.17
CA HIS A 85 -0.48 4.14 -24.85
C HIS A 85 -0.72 4.30 -25.23
#